data_07f093ae568881eedf7634a36f8863a9
#
_entry.id   07f093ae568881eedf7634a36f8863a9
#
_cell.length_a   1.000
_cell.length_b   1.000
_cell.length_c   1.000
_cell.angle_alpha   90.00
_cell.angle_beta   90.00
_cell.angle_gamma   90.00
#
_symmetry.space_group_name_H-M   'P 1'
#
loop_
_entity.id
_entity.type
_entity.pdbx_description
1 polymer ?
#
loop_
_entity_poly.entity_id
_entity_poly.type
_entity_poly.pdbx_seq_one_letter_code
_entity_poly.pdbx_strand_id
1 'polypeptide(L)'
;KYTLRLYVLAYGGKLYLYQDGFVVVHGRPFQRGSKDPLVQFVHEGYLQPESGIELIQFSRLSDAAAILAHAANTLSNNFRAFSNRLKYERDTHYCLFGVDLLVRENLHTVLVEINDRPNLVHSQEINREVNIPMLQAMVLLMKPEWGGLYANDEPDSVSRKFILLTEL
;
A
#
# COMPACT_ATOMS: atom_id res chain seq x y z
N LYS A 1 -6.13 17.33 -0.09
CA LYS A 1 -6.70 15.97 -0.14
C LYS A 1 -5.72 15.05 -0.82
N TYR A 2 -5.48 13.88 -0.27
CA TYR A 2 -4.69 12.83 -0.90
C TYR A 2 -5.27 11.45 -0.58
N THR A 3 -4.98 10.50 -1.43
CA THR A 3 -5.28 9.08 -1.25
C THR A 3 -3.98 8.35 -0.96
N LEU A 4 -3.98 7.44 -0.01
CA LEU A 4 -2.82 6.63 0.35
C LEU A 4 -2.97 5.23 -0.27
N ARG A 5 -2.00 4.80 -1.09
CA ARG A 5 -1.84 3.43 -1.56
C ARG A 5 -0.84 2.71 -0.67
N LEU A 6 -1.28 1.63 -0.04
CA LEU A 6 -0.43 0.65 0.65
C LEU A 6 -0.60 -0.75 0.04
N TYR A 7 0.25 -1.68 0.46
CA TYR A 7 0.22 -3.06 -0.03
C TYR A 7 0.08 -4.05 1.13
N VAL A 8 -0.81 -5.02 0.95
CA VAL A 8 -1.04 -6.10 1.90
C VAL A 8 -0.77 -7.43 1.21
N LEU A 9 0.09 -8.25 1.80
CA LEU A 9 0.41 -9.59 1.33
C LEU A 9 -0.33 -10.61 2.20
N ALA A 10 -1.13 -11.47 1.55
CA ALA A 10 -1.65 -12.69 2.15
C ALA A 10 -0.70 -13.85 1.80
N TYR A 11 -0.12 -14.50 2.81
CA TYR A 11 0.77 -15.63 2.64
C TYR A 11 0.86 -16.46 3.92
N GLY A 12 0.91 -17.80 3.80
CA GLY A 12 1.09 -18.70 4.92
C GLY A 12 0.02 -18.59 6.01
N GLY A 13 -1.23 -18.29 5.66
CA GLY A 13 -2.32 -18.09 6.63
C GLY A 13 -2.26 -16.77 7.38
N LYS A 14 -1.48 -15.82 6.92
CA LYS A 14 -1.24 -14.52 7.57
C LYS A 14 -1.40 -13.38 6.59
N LEU A 15 -1.71 -12.20 7.12
CA LEU A 15 -1.71 -10.94 6.38
C LEU A 15 -0.58 -10.05 6.89
N TYR A 16 0.16 -9.50 5.96
CA TYR A 16 1.30 -8.63 6.23
C TYR A 16 1.10 -7.30 5.52
N LEU A 17 1.32 -6.20 6.22
CA LEU A 17 1.29 -4.85 5.66
C LEU A 17 2.73 -4.40 5.35
N TYR A 18 2.98 -3.99 4.12
CA TYR A 18 4.21 -3.29 3.78
C TYR A 18 4.20 -1.90 4.40
N GLN A 19 5.30 -1.54 5.09
CA GLN A 19 5.35 -0.32 5.92
C GLN A 19 5.52 0.98 5.13
N ASP A 20 5.60 0.89 3.82
CA ASP A 20 5.67 2.05 2.93
C ASP A 20 4.64 1.95 1.80
N GLY A 21 4.56 2.98 1.00
CA GLY A 21 3.62 3.10 -0.10
C GLY A 21 3.77 4.45 -0.76
N PHE A 22 2.70 4.95 -1.35
CA PHE A 22 2.71 6.29 -1.90
C PHE A 22 1.37 6.99 -1.73
N VAL A 23 1.43 8.30 -1.70
CA VAL A 23 0.25 9.16 -1.69
C VAL A 23 0.04 9.77 -3.07
N VAL A 24 -1.21 9.83 -3.47
CA VAL A 24 -1.69 10.53 -4.66
C VAL A 24 -2.25 11.87 -4.18
N VAL A 25 -1.49 12.94 -4.40
CA VAL A 25 -1.91 14.30 -4.07
C VAL A 25 -2.74 14.84 -5.21
N HIS A 26 -3.97 15.27 -4.93
CA HIS A 26 -4.88 15.79 -5.95
C HIS A 26 -4.45 17.20 -6.39
N GLY A 27 -4.52 17.47 -7.69
CA GLY A 27 -4.10 18.74 -8.28
C GLY A 27 -4.92 19.96 -7.84
N ARG A 28 -6.08 19.75 -7.20
CA ARG A 28 -6.94 20.81 -6.65
C ARG A 28 -7.35 20.54 -5.21
N PRO A 29 -7.47 21.57 -4.37
CA PRO A 29 -7.99 21.47 -3.01
C PRO A 29 -9.38 20.81 -2.98
N PHE A 30 -9.66 20.04 -1.92
CA PHE A 30 -11.00 19.46 -1.74
C PHE A 30 -12.05 20.56 -1.58
N GLN A 31 -13.13 20.46 -2.35
CA GLN A 31 -14.31 21.31 -2.23
C GLN A 31 -15.56 20.43 -2.12
N ARG A 32 -16.25 20.53 -0.98
CA ARG A 32 -17.47 19.76 -0.74
C ARG A 32 -18.55 20.11 -1.77
N GLY A 33 -19.13 19.07 -2.39
CA GLY A 33 -20.18 19.24 -3.39
C GLY A 33 -19.69 19.63 -4.79
N SER A 34 -18.36 19.80 -5.00
CA SER A 34 -17.83 20.00 -6.34
C SER A 34 -18.10 18.79 -7.22
N LYS A 35 -18.48 19.05 -8.47
CA LYS A 35 -18.60 18.04 -9.53
C LYS A 35 -17.36 17.97 -10.42
N ASP A 36 -16.36 18.80 -10.13
CA ASP A 36 -15.09 18.80 -10.87
C ASP A 36 -14.32 17.50 -10.57
N PRO A 37 -14.02 16.67 -11.59
CA PRO A 37 -13.25 15.44 -11.40
C PRO A 37 -11.90 15.68 -10.74
N LEU A 38 -11.21 16.78 -11.05
CA LEU A 38 -9.90 17.13 -10.47
C LEU A 38 -9.97 17.45 -8.97
N VAL A 39 -11.17 17.79 -8.47
CA VAL A 39 -11.43 18.01 -7.04
C VAL A 39 -11.82 16.70 -6.34
N GLN A 40 -12.60 15.87 -7.02
CA GLN A 40 -13.18 14.67 -6.41
C GLN A 40 -12.24 13.48 -6.49
N PHE A 41 -12.05 12.93 -7.67
CA PHE A 41 -11.32 11.69 -7.84
C PHE A 41 -10.99 11.48 -9.32
N VAL A 42 -9.74 11.35 -9.66
CA VAL A 42 -9.35 11.01 -11.03
C VAL A 42 -8.41 9.80 -10.97
N HIS A 43 -8.88 8.67 -11.47
CA HIS A 43 -8.05 7.49 -11.67
C HIS A 43 -7.29 7.54 -13.00
N GLU A 44 -7.86 8.20 -14.00
CA GLU A 44 -7.28 8.24 -15.33
C GLU A 44 -6.39 9.47 -15.52
N GLY A 45 -5.24 9.26 -16.14
CA GLY A 45 -4.35 10.36 -16.52
C GLY A 45 -3.49 10.96 -15.42
N TYR A 46 -3.40 10.34 -14.24
CA TYR A 46 -2.56 10.88 -13.15
C TYR A 46 -1.06 10.90 -13.47
N LEU A 47 -0.62 10.19 -14.50
CA LEU A 47 0.75 10.25 -15.02
C LEU A 47 0.95 11.40 -16.04
N GLN A 48 -0.13 12.10 -16.41
CA GLN A 48 -0.04 13.23 -17.35
C GLN A 48 0.34 14.50 -16.58
N PRO A 49 1.35 15.25 -17.04
CA PRO A 49 1.84 16.45 -16.34
C PRO A 49 0.74 17.49 -16.09
N GLU A 50 -0.22 17.63 -17.00
CA GLU A 50 -1.33 18.58 -16.94
C GLU A 50 -2.40 18.23 -15.90
N SER A 51 -2.38 17.02 -15.35
CA SER A 51 -3.32 16.61 -14.30
C SER A 51 -3.10 17.37 -12.98
N GLY A 52 -1.88 17.89 -12.76
CA GLY A 52 -1.48 18.48 -11.50
C GLY A 52 -1.46 17.49 -10.33
N ILE A 53 -1.56 16.19 -10.61
CA ILE A 53 -1.48 15.12 -9.61
C ILE A 53 -0.02 14.80 -9.35
N GLU A 54 0.32 14.70 -8.08
CA GLU A 54 1.68 14.35 -7.63
C GLU A 54 1.66 13.02 -6.88
N LEU A 55 2.64 12.16 -7.17
CA LEU A 55 2.90 10.93 -6.43
C LEU A 55 4.08 11.13 -5.50
N ILE A 56 3.86 10.95 -4.21
CA ILE A 56 4.90 11.14 -3.19
C ILE A 56 5.05 9.82 -2.41
N GLN A 57 6.27 9.39 -2.18
CA GLN A 57 6.56 8.26 -1.29
C GLN A 57 5.97 8.52 0.10
N PHE A 58 5.21 7.55 0.63
CA PHE A 58 4.47 7.71 1.89
C PHE A 58 5.39 8.00 3.08
N SER A 59 6.52 7.31 3.19
CA SER A 59 7.49 7.51 4.29
C SER A 59 8.10 8.91 4.36
N ARG A 60 7.93 9.74 3.33
CA ARG A 60 8.38 11.15 3.34
C ARG A 60 7.40 12.10 4.05
N LEU A 61 6.20 11.63 4.39
CA LEU A 61 5.26 12.43 5.18
C LEU A 61 5.72 12.54 6.62
N SER A 62 5.61 13.71 7.22
CA SER A 62 5.94 13.95 8.65
C SER A 62 5.16 13.04 9.60
N ASP A 63 3.91 12.74 9.26
CA ASP A 63 2.97 11.98 10.07
C ASP A 63 2.86 10.51 9.64
N ALA A 64 3.77 10.02 8.76
CA ALA A 64 3.71 8.69 8.18
C ALA A 64 3.55 7.57 9.23
N ALA A 65 4.30 7.62 10.34
CA ALA A 65 4.23 6.60 11.38
C ALA A 65 2.86 6.56 12.07
N ALA A 66 2.26 7.71 12.38
CA ALA A 66 0.93 7.79 12.98
C ALA A 66 -0.16 7.30 12.00
N ILE A 67 -0.09 7.72 10.74
CA ILE A 67 -0.99 7.28 9.68
C ILE A 67 -0.88 5.77 9.46
N LEU A 68 0.34 5.21 9.46
CA LEU A 68 0.57 3.77 9.30
C LEU A 68 -0.08 2.96 10.43
N ALA A 69 0.03 3.42 11.68
CA ALA A 69 -0.59 2.77 12.82
C ALA A 69 -2.13 2.73 12.68
N HIS A 70 -2.74 3.84 12.26
CA HIS A 70 -4.19 3.88 11.99
C HIS A 70 -4.58 3.02 10.78
N ALA A 71 -3.76 3.01 9.72
CA ALA A 71 -3.98 2.17 8.55
C ALA A 71 -3.93 0.68 8.92
N ALA A 72 -2.95 0.25 9.71
CA ALA A 72 -2.84 -1.12 10.19
C ALA A 72 -4.11 -1.57 10.94
N ASN A 73 -4.61 -0.75 11.87
CA ASN A 73 -5.85 -1.03 12.59
C ASN A 73 -7.07 -1.10 11.66
N THR A 74 -7.21 -0.13 10.75
CA THR A 74 -8.30 -0.10 9.77
C THR A 74 -8.28 -1.36 8.90
N LEU A 75 -7.11 -1.73 8.36
CA LEU A 75 -6.96 -2.89 7.50
C LEU A 75 -7.17 -4.19 8.26
N SER A 76 -6.59 -4.36 9.44
CA SER A 76 -6.80 -5.54 10.28
C SER A 76 -8.29 -5.80 10.54
N ASN A 77 -9.05 -4.77 10.93
CA ASN A 77 -10.49 -4.90 11.17
C ASN A 77 -11.28 -5.26 9.91
N ASN A 78 -10.97 -4.62 8.77
CA ASN A 78 -11.66 -4.90 7.52
C ASN A 78 -11.35 -6.31 7.01
N PHE A 79 -10.08 -6.72 6.99
CA PHE A 79 -9.70 -8.06 6.52
C PHE A 79 -10.28 -9.17 7.41
N ARG A 80 -10.34 -9.00 8.72
CA ARG A 80 -11.02 -9.95 9.63
C ARG A 80 -12.49 -10.12 9.30
N ALA A 81 -13.19 -9.05 8.92
CA ALA A 81 -14.62 -9.11 8.62
C ALA A 81 -14.94 -10.01 7.42
N PHE A 82 -14.00 -10.25 6.51
CA PHE A 82 -14.21 -11.14 5.36
C PHE A 82 -13.17 -12.27 5.25
N SER A 83 -12.39 -12.52 6.30
CA SER A 83 -11.39 -13.61 6.32
C SER A 83 -11.96 -14.96 5.90
N ASN A 84 -13.21 -15.27 6.31
CA ASN A 84 -13.91 -16.51 5.93
C ASN A 84 -14.18 -16.65 4.42
N ARG A 85 -14.06 -15.55 3.66
CA ARG A 85 -14.25 -15.53 2.21
C ARG A 85 -12.93 -15.62 1.43
N LEU A 86 -11.81 -15.45 2.11
CA LEU A 86 -10.49 -15.62 1.52
C LEU A 86 -10.20 -17.12 1.41
N LYS A 87 -10.46 -17.66 0.23
CA LYS A 87 -10.16 -19.07 -0.09
C LYS A 87 -8.77 -19.16 -0.68
N TYR A 88 -7.81 -19.68 0.07
CA TYR A 88 -6.48 -19.97 -0.44
C TYR A 88 -5.88 -21.18 0.28
N GLU A 89 -5.04 -21.91 -0.42
CA GLU A 89 -4.23 -22.97 0.18
C GLU A 89 -3.04 -22.33 0.89
N ARG A 90 -2.94 -22.52 2.21
CA ARG A 90 -2.07 -21.75 3.11
C ARG A 90 -0.60 -21.74 2.72
N ASP A 91 -0.09 -22.85 2.18
CA ASP A 91 1.36 -23.06 2.02
C ASP A 91 1.87 -22.84 0.59
N THR A 92 0.97 -22.70 -0.38
CA THR A 92 1.34 -22.64 -1.81
C THR A 92 0.88 -21.37 -2.53
N HIS A 93 -0.07 -20.64 -1.95
CA HIS A 93 -0.65 -19.47 -2.58
C HIS A 93 -0.30 -18.20 -1.84
N TYR A 94 -0.16 -17.14 -2.60
CA TYR A 94 -0.08 -15.77 -2.08
C TYR A 94 -1.01 -14.86 -2.86
N CYS A 95 -1.41 -13.77 -2.25
CA CYS A 95 -2.10 -12.69 -2.92
C CYS A 95 -1.54 -11.35 -2.45
N LEU A 96 -1.17 -10.49 -3.40
CA LEU A 96 -0.78 -9.13 -3.11
C LEU A 96 -1.97 -8.22 -3.38
N PHE A 97 -2.42 -7.49 -2.35
CA PHE A 97 -3.48 -6.50 -2.45
C PHE A 97 -2.89 -5.09 -2.48
N GLY A 98 -3.40 -4.26 -3.39
CA GLY A 98 -3.26 -2.82 -3.29
C GLY A 98 -4.46 -2.25 -2.53
N VAL A 99 -4.24 -1.48 -1.48
CA VAL A 99 -5.30 -0.91 -0.67
C VAL A 99 -5.29 0.61 -0.76
N ASP A 100 -6.43 1.19 -1.05
CA ASP A 100 -6.61 2.63 -1.14
C ASP A 100 -7.30 3.16 0.11
N LEU A 101 -6.66 4.11 0.76
CA LEU A 101 -7.11 4.72 2.00
C LEU A 101 -7.24 6.23 1.84
N LEU A 102 -8.32 6.80 2.38
CA LEU A 102 -8.41 8.23 2.63
C LEU A 102 -7.87 8.54 4.02
N VAL A 103 -7.04 9.57 4.12
CA VAL A 103 -6.53 10.08 5.40
C VAL A 103 -7.31 11.34 5.76
N ARG A 104 -7.90 11.34 6.96
CA ARG A 104 -8.63 12.47 7.53
C ARG A 104 -7.67 13.46 8.21
N GLU A 105 -8.15 14.66 8.53
CA GLU A 105 -7.37 15.69 9.24
C GLU A 105 -6.82 15.21 10.60
N ASN A 106 -7.54 14.31 11.28
CA ASN A 106 -7.10 13.70 12.53
C ASN A 106 -6.20 12.45 12.33
N LEU A 107 -5.64 12.26 11.14
CA LEU A 107 -4.78 11.15 10.72
C LEU A 107 -5.47 9.77 10.68
N HIS A 108 -6.74 9.68 11.03
CA HIS A 108 -7.51 8.43 10.90
C HIS A 108 -7.69 8.07 9.42
N THR A 109 -7.60 6.78 9.14
CA THR A 109 -7.75 6.27 7.79
C THR A 109 -9.13 5.64 7.58
N VAL A 110 -9.61 5.73 6.34
CA VAL A 110 -10.84 5.08 5.89
C VAL A 110 -10.49 4.25 4.66
N LEU A 111 -10.81 2.96 4.70
CA LEU A 111 -10.63 2.08 3.56
C LEU A 111 -11.62 2.47 2.45
N VAL A 112 -11.10 2.69 1.25
CA VAL A 112 -11.88 3.00 0.05
C VAL A 112 -12.04 1.77 -0.81
N GLU A 113 -10.91 1.09 -1.09
CA GLU A 113 -10.88 -0.01 -2.05
C GLU A 113 -9.78 -1.02 -1.70
N ILE A 114 -10.01 -2.29 -2.07
CA ILE A 114 -9.02 -3.36 -2.05
C ILE A 114 -8.95 -3.94 -3.46
N ASN A 115 -7.77 -3.86 -4.06
CA ASN A 115 -7.48 -4.39 -5.39
C ASN A 115 -6.68 -5.68 -5.27
N ASP A 116 -7.20 -6.80 -5.77
CA ASP A 116 -6.52 -8.11 -5.80
C ASP A 116 -5.45 -8.22 -6.89
N ARG A 117 -5.42 -7.25 -7.80
CA ARG A 117 -4.43 -7.13 -8.89
C ARG A 117 -3.95 -5.68 -8.97
N PRO A 118 -3.15 -5.24 -7.99
CA PRO A 118 -2.71 -3.86 -7.95
C PRO A 118 -1.84 -3.52 -9.17
N ASN A 119 -2.11 -2.36 -9.77
CA ASN A 119 -1.17 -1.82 -10.73
C ASN A 119 0.16 -1.51 -10.03
N LEU A 120 1.26 -2.00 -10.58
CA LEU A 120 2.63 -1.77 -10.10
C LEU A 120 3.45 -0.90 -11.07
N VAL A 121 2.81 -0.37 -12.11
CA VAL A 121 3.45 0.53 -13.08
C VAL A 121 3.06 1.97 -12.74
N HIS A 122 3.98 2.70 -12.13
CA HIS A 122 3.81 4.10 -11.73
C HIS A 122 4.95 4.98 -12.29
N SER A 123 5.20 6.13 -11.69
CA SER A 123 6.36 6.95 -12.03
C SER A 123 7.67 6.20 -11.75
N GLN A 124 8.75 6.58 -12.46
CA GLN A 124 10.06 5.96 -12.26
C GLN A 124 10.51 6.06 -10.79
N GLU A 125 10.22 7.17 -10.12
CA GLU A 125 10.55 7.38 -8.71
C GLU A 125 9.78 6.41 -7.81
N ILE A 126 8.45 6.31 -7.94
CA ILE A 126 7.64 5.38 -7.14
C ILE A 126 8.02 3.93 -7.40
N ASN A 127 8.33 3.57 -8.64
CA ASN A 127 8.79 2.22 -8.93
C ASN A 127 10.11 1.91 -8.21
N ARG A 128 11.07 2.83 -8.22
CA ARG A 128 12.38 2.65 -7.57
C ARG A 128 12.30 2.66 -6.04
N GLU A 129 11.52 3.57 -5.46
CA GLU A 129 11.51 3.83 -4.01
C GLU A 129 10.48 2.97 -3.25
N VAL A 130 9.43 2.50 -3.92
CA VAL A 130 8.32 1.78 -3.30
C VAL A 130 8.11 0.39 -3.90
N ASN A 131 7.77 0.31 -5.21
CA ASN A 131 7.28 -0.94 -5.78
C ASN A 131 8.37 -2.01 -5.87
N ILE A 132 9.57 -1.67 -6.32
CA ILE A 132 10.70 -2.63 -6.41
C ILE A 132 11.12 -3.09 -5.01
N PRO A 133 11.39 -2.21 -4.03
CA PRO A 133 11.70 -2.63 -2.67
C PRO A 133 10.59 -3.46 -2.01
N MET A 134 9.32 -3.15 -2.26
CA MET A 134 8.20 -3.94 -1.77
C MET A 134 8.21 -5.37 -2.34
N LEU A 135 8.39 -5.52 -3.66
CA LEU A 135 8.46 -6.82 -4.30
C LEU A 135 9.66 -7.64 -3.83
N GLN A 136 10.82 -7.00 -3.63
CA GLN A 136 12.00 -7.66 -3.05
C GLN A 136 11.72 -8.15 -1.63
N ALA A 137 11.14 -7.30 -0.78
CA ALA A 137 10.78 -7.68 0.59
C ALA A 137 9.72 -8.80 0.62
N MET A 138 8.76 -8.80 -0.29
CA MET A 138 7.76 -9.85 -0.45
C MET A 138 8.42 -11.20 -0.80
N VAL A 139 9.32 -11.21 -1.78
CA VAL A 139 10.04 -12.42 -2.19
C VAL A 139 10.86 -12.99 -1.02
N LEU A 140 11.58 -12.14 -0.28
CA LEU A 140 12.39 -12.57 0.86
C LEU A 140 11.54 -13.06 2.04
N LEU A 141 10.36 -12.50 2.25
CA LEU A 141 9.43 -12.99 3.27
C LEU A 141 8.89 -14.38 2.94
N MET A 142 8.61 -14.64 1.65
CA MET A 142 8.09 -15.93 1.18
C MET A 142 9.20 -16.98 0.97
N LYS A 143 10.40 -16.55 0.64
CA LYS A 143 11.57 -17.37 0.28
C LYS A 143 12.86 -16.81 0.91
N PRO A 144 13.01 -16.94 2.25
CA PRO A 144 14.17 -16.39 2.95
C PRO A 144 15.52 -16.92 2.43
N GLU A 145 15.52 -18.15 1.89
CA GLU A 145 16.70 -18.79 1.30
C GLU A 145 17.25 -18.07 0.06
N TRP A 146 16.47 -17.18 -0.55
CA TRP A 146 16.88 -16.38 -1.70
C TRP A 146 17.56 -15.07 -1.33
N GLY A 147 17.72 -14.79 -0.04
CA GLY A 147 18.36 -13.55 0.44
C GLY A 147 19.74 -13.25 -0.14
N GLY A 148 20.54 -14.30 -0.41
CA GLY A 148 21.84 -14.14 -1.03
C GLY A 148 21.85 -13.58 -2.47
N LEU A 149 20.69 -13.55 -3.13
CA LEU A 149 20.56 -12.96 -4.48
C LEU A 149 20.44 -11.43 -4.46
N TYR A 150 20.15 -10.83 -3.29
CA TYR A 150 19.94 -9.40 -3.11
C TYR A 150 21.05 -8.78 -2.24
N ALA A 151 22.27 -8.96 -2.68
CA ALA A 151 23.54 -8.94 -1.95
C ALA A 151 23.95 -7.65 -1.20
N ASN A 152 23.12 -6.61 -1.08
CA ASN A 152 23.51 -5.35 -0.43
C ASN A 152 22.79 -5.06 0.89
N ASP A 153 21.71 -5.79 1.22
CA ASP A 153 20.97 -5.60 2.47
C ASP A 153 20.93 -6.93 3.23
N GLU A 154 21.07 -6.88 4.55
CA GLU A 154 20.81 -8.04 5.40
C GLU A 154 19.39 -8.56 5.12
N PRO A 155 19.19 -9.84 4.75
CA PRO A 155 17.87 -10.40 4.42
C PRO A 155 16.80 -10.12 5.48
N ASP A 156 17.21 -10.13 6.74
CA ASP A 156 16.35 -9.80 7.89
C ASP A 156 15.86 -8.35 7.90
N SER A 157 16.67 -7.40 7.43
CA SER A 157 16.28 -5.98 7.42
C SER A 157 15.23 -5.70 6.34
N VAL A 158 15.28 -6.43 5.23
CA VAL A 158 14.37 -6.25 4.09
C VAL A 158 13.02 -6.91 4.38
N SER A 159 13.01 -8.13 4.95
CA SER A 159 11.76 -8.82 5.31
C SER A 159 11.00 -8.09 6.43
N ARG A 160 11.70 -7.40 7.34
CA ARG A 160 11.09 -6.58 8.41
C ARG A 160 10.31 -5.37 7.90
N LYS A 161 10.39 -5.03 6.62
CA LYS A 161 9.53 -4.00 6.00
C LYS A 161 8.06 -4.42 5.93
N PHE A 162 7.75 -5.69 6.17
CA PHE A 162 6.40 -6.18 6.34
C PHE A 162 6.07 -6.40 7.81
N ILE A 163 4.98 -5.84 8.29
CA ILE A 163 4.44 -6.07 9.64
C ILE A 163 3.24 -7.01 9.59
N LEU A 164 3.15 -7.91 10.55
CA LEU A 164 2.01 -8.81 10.68
C LEU A 164 0.77 -8.00 11.08
N LEU A 165 -0.29 -8.06 10.26
CA LEU A 165 -1.59 -7.45 10.56
C LEU A 165 -2.48 -8.40 11.38
N THR A 166 -2.63 -9.63 10.93
CA THR A 166 -3.48 -10.64 11.56
C THR A 166 -3.18 -12.02 10.99
N GLU A 167 -3.56 -13.06 11.72
CA GLU A 167 -3.70 -14.42 11.20
C GLU A 167 -5.10 -14.62 10.63
N LEU A 168 -5.21 -15.46 9.58
CA LEU A 168 -6.45 -15.75 8.85
C LEU A 168 -7.06 -17.08 9.29
#